data_cf3ba4af96477fded01bc68c58eba4ca
#
_entry.id   cf3ba4af96477fded01bc68c58eba4ca
#
_cell.length_a   1.000
_cell.length_b   1.000
_cell.length_c   1.000
_cell.angle_alpha   90.00
_cell.angle_beta   90.00
_cell.angle_gamma   90.00
#
_symmetry.space_group_name_H-M   'P 1'
#
loop_
_entity.id
_entity.type
_entity.pdbx_description
1 polymer ?
#
loop_
_entity_poly.entity_id
_entity_poly.type
_entity_poly.pdbx_seq_one_letter_code
_entity_poly.pdbx_strand_id
1 'polypeptide(L)'
;MTFLEQRLNVKLAQKQILTPGLVQMVSVLALNKLELSEMINQELMQNPVLEEVADSAPTLEEGRSKEERTPEPADKEIIAVGGSTDGKPTDPFEQIDYGSFFDDYLDPGYRTQIPSEVIERPAFESFLAKSTSLYDHLHWQLNLSLIEPNLKDAAVSIIGNLNEDGYLTATLEEIASTGEHSLEEISEALNTLQTFDPAGVAARDLGECLFVQLKHLGEENSVAAQMVKNHLKQLQNKQYQEIARALGRPLSVILAQLEIIKRLDPRPGQRYNKTETRLIEPDIHIVKTDDSYSVVINEDDIPQVRLNATYKKMISKDGASKEVREYVKERYTSALQFIKNIEQRKQTILRVCESIVRRQTEFLDQGIDYLRPMMIKDVAEEVGVHPSTVSRAVANKYAYTPQGVFELRYFFSEAVQGPAGIDIPLITAKRKVKKLIDEEDPSKPLTDEQITKHLNEEGIMVTRRTVAKYREDLRIPSTHQRRVKIKNSEQLSPPNK
;
A
#
# COMPACT_ATOMS: atom_id res chain seq x y z
N MET A 1 -64.92 44.98 0.84
CA MET A 1 -64.77 43.67 1.48
C MET A 1 -63.90 42.82 0.55
N THR A 2 -62.61 42.69 0.83
CA THR A 2 -61.69 41.91 0.06
C THR A 2 -61.58 40.53 0.69
N PHE A 3 -62.06 39.51 -0.04
CA PHE A 3 -61.92 38.11 0.35
C PHE A 3 -60.47 37.65 0.14
N LEU A 4 -59.79 37.32 1.22
CA LEU A 4 -58.50 36.65 1.22
C LEU A 4 -58.74 35.15 1.01
N GLU A 5 -58.51 34.63 -0.22
CA GLU A 5 -58.41 33.20 -0.48
C GLU A 5 -57.04 32.71 -0.01
N GLN A 6 -57.03 31.96 1.10
CA GLN A 6 -55.87 31.18 1.50
C GLN A 6 -55.73 29.94 0.61
N ARG A 7 -54.79 29.96 -0.32
CA ARG A 7 -54.40 28.75 -1.08
C ARG A 7 -53.43 27.91 -0.27
N LEU A 8 -53.90 26.81 0.28
CA LEU A 8 -53.07 25.79 0.92
C LEU A 8 -52.25 25.08 -0.13
N ASN A 9 -50.96 25.42 -0.25
CA ASN A 9 -49.99 24.65 -1.04
C ASN A 9 -49.42 23.49 -0.20
N VAL A 10 -50.07 22.33 -0.23
CA VAL A 10 -49.57 21.11 0.36
C VAL A 10 -48.48 20.55 -0.58
N LYS A 11 -47.21 20.81 -0.25
CA LYS A 11 -46.07 20.10 -0.87
C LYS A 11 -45.93 18.74 -0.17
N LEU A 12 -46.40 17.69 -0.80
CA LEU A 12 -46.08 16.31 -0.41
C LEU A 12 -44.59 16.07 -0.66
N ALA A 13 -43.77 16.21 0.36
CA ALA A 13 -42.38 15.73 0.35
C ALA A 13 -42.42 14.23 0.63
N GLN A 14 -42.35 13.41 -0.42
CA GLN A 14 -42.19 11.97 -0.31
C GLN A 14 -40.77 11.69 0.20
N LYS A 15 -40.59 11.56 1.51
CA LYS A 15 -39.37 10.98 2.08
C LYS A 15 -39.41 9.48 1.82
N GLN A 16 -38.58 9.02 0.89
CA GLN A 16 -38.31 7.59 0.74
C GLN A 16 -37.61 7.11 2.01
N ILE A 17 -38.32 6.41 2.85
CA ILE A 17 -37.73 5.71 4.00
C ILE A 17 -37.07 4.45 3.43
N LEU A 18 -35.72 4.48 3.37
CA LEU A 18 -34.93 3.29 3.02
C LEU A 18 -35.23 2.19 4.03
N THR A 19 -35.58 1.00 3.56
CA THR A 19 -35.73 -0.16 4.44
C THR A 19 -34.41 -0.49 5.11
N PRO A 20 -34.41 -0.96 6.39
CA PRO A 20 -33.19 -1.29 7.11
C PRO A 20 -32.23 -2.21 6.33
N GLY A 21 -32.77 -3.18 5.58
CA GLY A 21 -31.99 -4.06 4.74
C GLY A 21 -31.27 -3.36 3.58
N LEU A 22 -31.86 -2.30 2.98
CA LEU A 22 -31.19 -1.51 1.94
C LEU A 22 -30.07 -0.64 2.51
N VAL A 23 -30.25 -0.11 3.72
CA VAL A 23 -29.21 0.67 4.43
C VAL A 23 -28.01 -0.25 4.71
N GLN A 24 -28.26 -1.46 5.23
CA GLN A 24 -27.23 -2.45 5.50
C GLN A 24 -26.50 -2.90 4.23
N MET A 25 -27.23 -3.15 3.13
CA MET A 25 -26.63 -3.50 1.84
C MET A 25 -25.69 -2.40 1.33
N VAL A 26 -26.11 -1.12 1.46
CA VAL A 26 -25.32 0.03 1.00
C VAL A 26 -24.07 0.22 1.87
N SER A 27 -24.17 0.01 3.20
CA SER A 27 -23.01 0.07 4.10
C SER A 27 -22.02 -1.05 3.82
N VAL A 28 -22.49 -2.30 3.66
CA VAL A 28 -21.66 -3.47 3.33
C VAL A 28 -20.84 -3.26 2.05
N LEU A 29 -21.40 -2.60 1.03
CA LEU A 29 -20.69 -2.32 -0.22
C LEU A 29 -19.49 -1.37 -0.04
N ALA A 30 -19.60 -0.40 0.86
CA ALA A 30 -18.59 0.65 1.03
C ALA A 30 -17.39 0.20 1.89
N LEU A 31 -17.57 -0.78 2.78
CA LEU A 31 -16.55 -1.24 3.73
C LEU A 31 -15.30 -1.79 3.02
N ASN A 32 -14.15 -1.64 3.66
CA ASN A 32 -12.93 -2.33 3.24
C ASN A 32 -12.92 -3.80 3.75
N LYS A 33 -11.86 -4.56 3.48
CA LYS A 33 -11.74 -5.98 3.88
C LYS A 33 -11.75 -6.16 5.40
N LEU A 34 -11.00 -5.33 6.13
CA LEU A 34 -10.92 -5.38 7.61
C LEU A 34 -12.25 -5.01 8.27
N GLU A 35 -12.85 -3.90 7.86
CA GLU A 35 -14.16 -3.47 8.37
C GLU A 35 -15.25 -4.51 8.12
N LEU A 36 -15.18 -5.20 6.97
CA LEU A 36 -16.11 -6.29 6.64
C LEU A 36 -15.93 -7.49 7.56
N SER A 37 -14.68 -7.90 7.83
CA SER A 37 -14.39 -9.02 8.74
C SER A 37 -14.83 -8.69 10.17
N GLU A 38 -14.62 -7.47 10.64
CA GLU A 38 -15.12 -7.01 11.95
C GLU A 38 -16.65 -7.04 12.02
N MET A 39 -17.34 -6.59 10.97
CA MET A 39 -18.79 -6.62 10.90
C MET A 39 -19.33 -8.04 10.87
N ILE A 40 -18.69 -8.97 10.14
CA ILE A 40 -19.05 -10.37 10.12
C ILE A 40 -18.90 -10.98 11.52
N ASN A 41 -17.79 -10.70 12.20
CA ASN A 41 -17.55 -11.17 13.57
C ASN A 41 -18.58 -10.62 14.57
N GLN A 42 -18.98 -9.36 14.44
CA GLN A 42 -20.05 -8.79 15.26
C GLN A 42 -21.40 -9.48 15.02
N GLU A 43 -21.76 -9.73 13.75
CA GLU A 43 -23.00 -10.45 13.42
C GLU A 43 -22.98 -11.92 13.89
N LEU A 44 -21.81 -12.60 13.83
CA LEU A 44 -21.64 -13.95 14.38
C LEU A 44 -21.88 -14.00 15.89
N MET A 45 -21.45 -12.97 16.64
CA MET A 45 -21.69 -12.87 18.07
C MET A 45 -23.16 -12.57 18.40
N GLN A 46 -23.85 -11.77 17.56
CA GLN A 46 -25.24 -11.34 17.81
C GLN A 46 -26.28 -12.34 17.31
N ASN A 47 -25.96 -13.14 16.32
CA ASN A 47 -26.89 -14.06 15.66
C ASN A 47 -26.47 -15.52 15.78
N PRO A 48 -27.08 -16.30 16.71
CA PRO A 48 -26.69 -17.68 16.94
C PRO A 48 -27.00 -18.64 15.78
N VAL A 49 -27.70 -18.16 14.76
CA VAL A 49 -28.04 -18.95 13.55
C VAL A 49 -26.88 -19.00 12.54
N LEU A 50 -25.93 -18.06 12.66
CA LEU A 50 -24.74 -18.01 11.82
C LEU A 50 -23.61 -18.86 12.43
N GLU A 51 -22.89 -19.56 11.58
CA GLU A 51 -21.67 -20.30 11.93
C GLU A 51 -20.54 -19.91 10.99
N GLU A 52 -19.35 -19.86 11.53
CA GLU A 52 -18.14 -19.75 10.73
C GLU A 52 -17.76 -21.13 10.19
N VAL A 53 -17.46 -21.20 8.90
CA VAL A 53 -16.86 -22.38 8.31
C VAL A 53 -15.38 -22.35 8.66
N ALA A 54 -14.99 -23.04 9.75
CA ALA A 54 -13.57 -23.29 9.96
C ALA A 54 -13.03 -24.06 8.75
N ASP A 55 -11.94 -23.60 8.16
CA ASP A 55 -11.16 -24.33 7.15
C ASP A 55 -10.63 -25.66 7.75
N SER A 56 -11.54 -26.56 8.05
CA SER A 56 -11.18 -27.96 8.22
C SER A 56 -10.89 -28.48 6.81
N ALA A 57 -9.62 -28.83 6.58
CA ALA A 57 -9.22 -29.64 5.43
C ALA A 57 -10.32 -30.64 5.09
N PRO A 58 -10.63 -30.90 3.81
CA PRO A 58 -11.73 -31.74 3.41
C PRO A 58 -11.54 -33.11 4.08
N THR A 59 -12.27 -33.32 5.15
CA THR A 59 -12.39 -34.65 5.76
C THR A 59 -13.11 -35.49 4.73
N LEU A 60 -12.41 -36.44 4.13
CA LEU A 60 -12.89 -37.44 3.18
C LEU A 60 -13.96 -38.38 3.79
N GLU A 61 -14.85 -37.87 4.65
CA GLU A 61 -15.83 -38.68 5.39
C GLU A 61 -17.30 -38.50 4.97
N GLU A 62 -17.63 -37.66 4.00
CA GLU A 62 -19.04 -37.54 3.56
C GLU A 62 -19.43 -38.45 2.36
N GLY A 63 -18.63 -39.46 2.05
CA GLY A 63 -18.90 -40.42 0.97
C GLY A 63 -19.29 -41.82 1.40
N ARG A 64 -19.41 -42.13 2.72
CA ARG A 64 -19.69 -43.49 3.18
C ARG A 64 -20.83 -43.58 4.20
N SER A 65 -22.01 -43.26 3.78
CA SER A 65 -23.22 -43.67 4.49
C SER A 65 -24.35 -43.97 3.49
N LYS A 66 -24.21 -45.07 2.76
CA LYS A 66 -25.32 -45.88 2.24
C LYS A 66 -24.74 -47.17 1.66
N GLU A 67 -25.11 -48.21 2.33
CA GLU A 67 -25.21 -49.60 1.92
C GLU A 67 -24.35 -50.56 2.74
N GLU A 68 -24.82 -50.79 3.98
CA GLU A 68 -24.69 -52.12 4.58
C GLU A 68 -25.63 -53.10 3.82
N ARG A 69 -25.03 -53.93 3.02
CA ARG A 69 -25.58 -55.27 2.68
C ARG A 69 -24.43 -56.23 2.70
N THR A 70 -24.42 -57.03 3.73
CA THR A 70 -23.69 -58.29 3.81
C THR A 70 -24.08 -59.19 2.63
N PRO A 71 -23.12 -59.92 2.05
CA PRO A 71 -23.33 -61.33 1.75
C PRO A 71 -22.22 -62.21 2.32
N GLU A 72 -22.69 -63.37 2.78
CA GLU A 72 -21.94 -64.54 3.17
C GLU A 72 -21.04 -65.13 2.07
N PRO A 73 -20.09 -66.02 2.46
CA PRO A 73 -19.05 -66.48 1.56
C PRO A 73 -19.47 -67.74 0.76
N ALA A 74 -19.11 -67.81 -0.49
CA ALA A 74 -19.13 -69.05 -1.27
C ALA A 74 -17.84 -69.25 -2.06
N ASP A 75 -17.27 -70.37 -1.75
CA ASP A 75 -16.23 -71.20 -2.33
C ASP A 75 -15.89 -71.09 -3.81
N LYS A 76 -14.55 -71.21 -4.04
CA LYS A 76 -13.82 -71.97 -5.05
C LYS A 76 -14.24 -71.92 -6.51
N GLU A 77 -13.34 -71.61 -7.39
CA GLU A 77 -12.66 -72.62 -8.22
C GLU A 77 -11.58 -72.05 -9.12
N ILE A 78 -10.44 -72.73 -9.09
CA ILE A 78 -9.31 -72.60 -9.98
C ILE A 78 -9.65 -73.29 -11.31
N ILE A 79 -9.52 -72.64 -12.44
CA ILE A 79 -9.26 -73.34 -13.70
C ILE A 79 -8.23 -72.51 -14.52
N ALA A 80 -7.17 -73.22 -14.82
CA ALA A 80 -6.09 -72.80 -15.71
C ALA A 80 -6.42 -73.08 -17.19
N VAL A 81 -5.62 -72.53 -18.05
CA VAL A 81 -5.19 -73.01 -19.40
C VAL A 81 -5.82 -72.35 -20.61
N GLY A 82 -4.91 -71.77 -21.33
CA GLY A 82 -4.75 -72.06 -22.77
C GLY A 82 -4.92 -70.92 -23.79
N GLY A 83 -3.83 -70.31 -24.13
CA GLY A 83 -3.23 -70.29 -25.47
C GLY A 83 -4.02 -69.63 -26.61
N SER A 84 -3.45 -68.60 -27.17
CA SER A 84 -3.00 -68.53 -28.58
C SER A 84 -2.95 -67.10 -29.09
N THR A 85 -1.77 -66.66 -29.36
CA THR A 85 -1.27 -65.93 -30.56
C THR A 85 -2.26 -65.03 -31.32
N ASP A 86 -2.03 -63.71 -31.29
CA ASP A 86 -1.71 -63.00 -32.53
C ASP A 86 -1.09 -61.65 -32.22
N GLY A 87 0.01 -61.36 -32.93
CA GLY A 87 0.92 -60.29 -32.66
C GLY A 87 0.46 -58.88 -33.08
N LYS A 88 0.73 -57.95 -32.22
CA LYS A 88 1.09 -56.57 -32.53
C LYS A 88 2.10 -56.10 -31.51
N PRO A 89 3.09 -55.31 -31.87
CA PRO A 89 4.08 -54.83 -30.92
C PRO A 89 3.43 -53.81 -29.96
N THR A 90 3.21 -54.25 -28.73
CA THR A 90 2.81 -53.39 -27.62
C THR A 90 4.01 -52.74 -27.02
N ASP A 91 3.97 -51.44 -26.82
CA ASP A 91 4.98 -50.64 -26.17
C ASP A 91 5.37 -51.23 -24.81
N PRO A 92 6.66 -51.28 -24.46
CA PRO A 92 7.10 -51.85 -23.16
C PRO A 92 6.59 -51.09 -21.95
N PHE A 93 5.98 -49.92 -22.14
CA PHE A 93 5.48 -49.08 -21.07
C PHE A 93 4.02 -49.38 -20.62
N GLU A 94 3.23 -50.14 -21.42
CA GLU A 94 1.88 -50.54 -21.06
C GLU A 94 1.77 -51.75 -20.11
N GLN A 95 2.89 -52.42 -19.82
CA GLN A 95 2.90 -53.60 -18.92
C GLN A 95 3.28 -53.30 -17.46
N ILE A 96 3.54 -52.03 -17.12
CA ILE A 96 3.82 -51.66 -15.74
C ILE A 96 2.50 -51.22 -15.11
N ASP A 97 1.94 -52.10 -14.31
CA ASP A 97 0.79 -51.76 -13.44
C ASP A 97 1.23 -50.81 -12.33
N TYR A 98 1.11 -49.50 -12.64
CA TYR A 98 1.46 -48.44 -11.69
C TYR A 98 0.57 -48.45 -10.45
N GLY A 99 -0.59 -49.09 -10.47
CA GLY A 99 -1.50 -49.21 -9.32
C GLY A 99 -0.90 -50.07 -8.22
N SER A 100 -0.36 -51.25 -8.56
CA SER A 100 0.24 -52.16 -7.57
C SER A 100 1.58 -51.65 -7.01
N PHE A 101 2.33 -50.87 -7.80
CA PHE A 101 3.59 -50.26 -7.35
C PHE A 101 3.35 -49.12 -6.33
N PHE A 102 2.26 -48.38 -6.48
CA PHE A 102 1.89 -47.31 -5.55
C PHE A 102 1.23 -47.85 -4.27
N ASP A 103 0.48 -48.95 -4.37
CA ASP A 103 -0.11 -49.62 -3.17
C ASP A 103 0.94 -50.22 -2.26
N ASP A 104 2.00 -50.80 -2.81
CA ASP A 104 3.15 -51.32 -1.99
C ASP A 104 3.99 -50.16 -1.37
N TYR A 105 4.02 -49.00 -1.97
CA TYR A 105 4.75 -47.82 -1.44
C TYR A 105 3.94 -47.05 -0.39
N LEU A 106 2.62 -47.20 -0.39
CA LEU A 106 1.71 -46.55 0.57
C LEU A 106 1.30 -47.47 1.75
N ASP A 107 1.91 -48.68 1.89
CA ASP A 107 1.67 -49.50 3.06
C ASP A 107 2.18 -48.79 4.30
N PRO A 108 1.27 -48.47 5.28
CA PRO A 108 1.64 -47.79 6.52
C PRO A 108 2.56 -48.62 7.45
N GLY A 109 2.93 -49.83 7.04
CA GLY A 109 3.86 -50.70 7.74
C GLY A 109 5.34 -50.35 7.56
N TYR A 110 5.71 -49.66 6.49
CA TYR A 110 7.10 -49.27 6.25
C TYR A 110 7.43 -47.89 6.88
N ARG A 111 7.33 -47.82 8.22
CA ARG A 111 7.97 -46.75 8.96
C ARG A 111 9.47 -47.04 9.02
N THR A 112 10.23 -46.52 8.08
CA THR A 112 11.65 -46.24 8.34
C THR A 112 11.67 -45.29 9.52
N GLN A 113 12.01 -45.82 10.70
CA GLN A 113 12.46 -45.00 11.82
C GLN A 113 13.79 -44.36 11.33
N ILE A 114 13.69 -43.27 10.61
CA ILE A 114 14.76 -42.30 10.52
C ILE A 114 14.89 -41.83 11.98
N PRO A 115 16.03 -42.03 12.64
CA PRO A 115 16.22 -41.39 13.93
C PRO A 115 16.09 -39.93 13.66
N SER A 116 14.97 -39.33 14.05
CA SER A 116 14.81 -37.89 14.10
C SER A 116 15.83 -37.47 15.17
N GLU A 117 17.05 -37.14 14.72
CA GLU A 117 17.82 -36.15 15.41
C GLU A 117 16.83 -35.00 15.60
N VAL A 118 16.47 -34.75 16.82
CA VAL A 118 15.72 -33.57 17.23
C VAL A 118 16.67 -32.44 16.93
N ILE A 119 16.68 -32.01 15.66
CA ILE A 119 17.24 -30.72 15.30
C ILE A 119 16.30 -29.78 16.02
N GLU A 120 16.71 -29.32 17.21
CA GLU A 120 16.09 -28.19 17.88
C GLU A 120 16.10 -27.06 16.86
N ARG A 121 14.98 -26.92 16.13
CA ARG A 121 14.80 -25.78 15.26
C ARG A 121 14.84 -24.60 16.21
N PRO A 122 15.84 -23.69 16.08
CA PRO A 122 15.92 -22.53 16.95
C PRO A 122 14.56 -21.83 16.84
N ALA A 123 13.99 -21.50 17.99
CA ALA A 123 12.67 -20.90 18.07
C ALA A 123 12.61 -19.73 17.07
N PHE A 124 11.55 -19.66 16.30
CA PHE A 124 11.35 -18.62 15.25
C PHE A 124 11.59 -17.21 15.81
N GLU A 125 11.35 -17.02 17.09
CA GLU A 125 11.61 -15.81 17.86
C GLU A 125 13.10 -15.38 17.84
N SER A 126 14.05 -16.32 17.74
CA SER A 126 15.49 -16.00 17.68
C SER A 126 15.92 -15.37 16.35
N PHE A 127 15.11 -15.50 15.27
CA PHE A 127 15.35 -14.89 13.97
C PHE A 127 14.69 -13.50 13.83
N LEU A 128 13.79 -13.15 14.74
CA LEU A 128 13.19 -11.82 14.81
C LEU A 128 14.20 -10.84 15.44
N ALA A 129 15.21 -10.46 14.68
CA ALA A 129 16.09 -9.36 15.07
C ALA A 129 15.23 -8.08 15.13
N LYS A 130 14.88 -7.64 16.35
CA LYS A 130 14.22 -6.36 16.56
C LYS A 130 15.16 -5.27 16.03
N SER A 131 14.70 -4.48 15.08
CA SER A 131 15.46 -3.32 14.59
C SER A 131 15.70 -2.37 15.75
N THR A 132 16.96 -2.04 16.02
CA THR A 132 17.31 -1.03 17.02
C THR A 132 16.78 0.32 16.58
N SER A 133 16.00 1.00 17.43
CA SER A 133 15.56 2.37 17.18
C SER A 133 16.71 3.36 17.39
N LEU A 134 16.57 4.58 16.86
CA LEU A 134 17.54 5.66 17.13
C LEU A 134 17.69 5.91 18.64
N TYR A 135 16.57 5.90 19.36
CA TYR A 135 16.54 6.04 20.82
C TYR A 135 17.38 4.96 21.51
N ASP A 136 17.17 3.69 21.18
CA ASP A 136 17.88 2.57 21.78
C ASP A 136 19.38 2.65 21.50
N HIS A 137 19.75 3.05 20.27
CA HIS A 137 21.15 3.18 19.87
C HIS A 137 21.87 4.32 20.64
N LEU A 138 21.26 5.50 20.73
CA LEU A 138 21.84 6.62 21.47
C LEU A 138 21.89 6.33 22.98
N HIS A 139 20.87 5.70 23.53
CA HIS A 139 20.86 5.31 24.93
C HIS A 139 21.94 4.26 25.26
N TRP A 140 22.21 3.34 24.32
CA TRP A 140 23.29 2.38 24.45
C TRP A 140 24.66 3.09 24.46
N GLN A 141 24.90 4.04 23.54
CA GLN A 141 26.13 4.84 23.50
C GLN A 141 26.31 5.68 24.77
N LEU A 142 25.23 6.29 25.26
CA LEU A 142 25.23 7.04 26.50
C LEU A 142 25.63 6.20 27.71
N ASN A 143 25.18 4.94 27.75
CA ASN A 143 25.54 4.02 28.82
C ASN A 143 27.00 3.56 28.77
N LEU A 144 27.60 3.52 27.59
CA LEU A 144 29.02 3.21 27.40
C LEU A 144 29.96 4.40 27.69
N SER A 145 29.46 5.62 27.57
CA SER A 145 30.24 6.82 27.83
C SER A 145 30.42 7.06 29.34
N LEU A 146 31.63 7.43 29.73
CA LEU A 146 31.96 7.77 31.13
C LEU A 146 31.54 9.22 31.43
N ILE A 147 30.26 9.45 31.64
CA ILE A 147 29.68 10.77 31.89
C ILE A 147 29.13 10.79 33.33
N GLU A 148 29.19 11.98 33.96
CA GLU A 148 28.59 12.20 35.29
C GLU A 148 27.09 11.87 35.33
N PRO A 149 26.56 11.35 36.45
CA PRO A 149 25.15 10.95 36.55
C PRO A 149 24.14 12.05 36.16
N ASN A 150 24.41 13.30 36.62
CA ASN A 150 23.51 14.43 36.35
C ASN A 150 23.45 14.80 34.85
N LEU A 151 24.61 14.75 34.16
CA LEU A 151 24.69 14.97 32.71
C LEU A 151 24.07 13.83 31.95
N LYS A 152 24.10 12.61 32.50
CA LYS A 152 23.45 11.44 31.87
C LYS A 152 21.95 11.58 31.89
N ASP A 153 21.34 12.01 32.99
CA ASP A 153 19.90 12.22 33.10
C ASP A 153 19.41 13.35 32.17
N ALA A 154 20.20 14.44 32.10
CA ALA A 154 19.95 15.51 31.13
C ALA A 154 20.05 15.02 29.68
N ALA A 155 21.02 14.18 29.35
CA ALA A 155 21.15 13.57 28.02
C ALA A 155 19.97 12.64 27.67
N VAL A 156 19.48 11.85 28.62
CA VAL A 156 18.28 11.02 28.43
C VAL A 156 17.06 11.88 28.11
N SER A 157 16.91 13.01 28.83
CA SER A 157 15.83 13.98 28.57
C SER A 157 15.92 14.58 27.17
N ILE A 158 17.12 14.87 26.66
CA ILE A 158 17.33 15.35 25.30
C ILE A 158 16.98 14.25 24.28
N ILE A 159 17.46 13.03 24.49
CA ILE A 159 17.19 11.88 23.58
C ILE A 159 15.68 11.61 23.46
N GLY A 160 14.93 11.74 24.57
CA GLY A 160 13.47 11.60 24.57
C GLY A 160 12.72 12.66 23.75
N ASN A 161 13.34 13.82 23.51
CA ASN A 161 12.77 14.92 22.74
C ASN A 161 13.30 15.01 21.29
N LEU A 162 13.96 13.95 20.78
CA LEU A 162 14.37 13.85 19.39
C LEU A 162 13.23 13.34 18.50
N ASN A 163 13.15 13.88 17.29
CA ASN A 163 12.25 13.34 16.27
C ASN A 163 12.90 12.16 15.52
N GLU A 164 12.11 11.54 14.64
CA GLU A 164 12.55 10.41 13.80
C GLU A 164 13.72 10.76 12.85
N ASP A 165 13.88 12.02 12.49
CA ASP A 165 14.98 12.51 11.65
C ASP A 165 16.26 12.79 12.46
N GLY A 166 16.20 12.79 13.80
CA GLY A 166 17.30 13.06 14.72
C GLY A 166 17.46 14.51 15.15
N TYR A 167 16.45 15.36 14.88
CA TYR A 167 16.45 16.75 15.31
C TYR A 167 15.79 16.94 16.68
N LEU A 168 16.26 17.92 17.43
CA LEU A 168 15.65 18.33 18.68
C LEU A 168 14.38 19.12 18.41
N THR A 169 13.24 18.65 18.94
CA THR A 169 11.93 19.31 18.77
C THR A 169 11.64 20.35 19.83
N ALA A 170 12.09 20.10 21.06
CA ALA A 170 11.89 21.00 22.21
C ALA A 170 13.03 22.03 22.35
N THR A 171 12.72 23.20 22.90
CA THR A 171 13.73 24.18 23.25
C THR A 171 14.52 23.75 24.50
N LEU A 172 15.77 24.22 24.64
CA LEU A 172 16.57 23.87 25.81
C LEU A 172 15.92 24.34 27.11
N GLU A 173 15.17 25.45 27.07
CA GLU A 173 14.46 25.99 28.22
C GLU A 173 13.28 25.11 28.64
N GLU A 174 12.55 24.52 27.68
CA GLU A 174 11.47 23.57 27.93
C GLU A 174 12.01 22.27 28.54
N ILE A 175 13.13 21.76 28.05
CA ILE A 175 13.78 20.57 28.59
C ILE A 175 14.28 20.83 30.02
N ALA A 176 14.85 22.01 30.27
CA ALA A 176 15.30 22.42 31.59
C ALA A 176 14.15 22.45 32.60
N SER A 177 13.03 23.03 32.20
CA SER A 177 11.84 23.14 33.08
C SER A 177 11.18 21.78 33.36
N THR A 178 11.24 20.83 32.39
CA THR A 178 10.61 19.52 32.53
C THR A 178 11.48 18.54 33.34
N GLY A 179 12.80 18.61 33.18
CA GLY A 179 13.74 17.68 33.82
C GLY A 179 14.40 18.17 35.10
N GLU A 180 14.06 19.39 35.61
CA GLU A 180 14.68 20.03 36.79
C GLU A 180 16.21 20.17 36.64
N HIS A 181 16.73 20.27 35.40
CA HIS A 181 18.15 20.42 35.10
C HIS A 181 18.52 21.89 34.89
N SER A 182 19.78 22.22 35.16
CA SER A 182 20.30 23.57 34.84
C SER A 182 20.52 23.70 33.31
N LEU A 183 20.39 24.93 32.79
CA LEU A 183 20.65 25.20 31.37
C LEU A 183 22.11 24.90 31.00
N GLU A 184 23.04 25.02 31.92
CA GLU A 184 24.46 24.68 31.72
C GLU A 184 24.67 23.20 31.53
N GLU A 185 24.06 22.35 32.37
CA GLU A 185 24.09 20.90 32.27
C GLU A 185 23.49 20.41 30.97
N ILE A 186 22.34 20.96 30.55
CA ILE A 186 21.70 20.58 29.27
C ILE A 186 22.57 20.97 28.07
N SER A 187 23.21 22.15 28.11
CA SER A 187 24.11 22.58 27.04
C SER A 187 25.36 21.70 26.91
N GLU A 188 25.88 21.24 28.03
CA GLU A 188 27.02 20.32 28.08
C GLU A 188 26.63 18.91 27.63
N ALA A 189 25.47 18.42 28.09
CA ALA A 189 24.89 17.16 27.63
C ALA A 189 24.61 17.17 26.11
N LEU A 190 24.09 18.29 25.57
CA LEU A 190 23.87 18.45 24.13
C LEU A 190 25.19 18.38 23.35
N ASN A 191 26.22 19.08 23.78
CA ASN A 191 27.54 19.03 23.14
C ASN A 191 28.11 17.60 23.15
N THR A 192 27.88 16.84 24.21
CA THR A 192 28.33 15.47 24.32
C THR A 192 27.52 14.55 23.36
N LEU A 193 26.20 14.72 23.28
CA LEU A 193 25.36 13.98 22.37
C LEU A 193 25.70 14.25 20.89
N GLN A 194 26.11 15.47 20.57
CA GLN A 194 26.52 15.80 19.19
C GLN A 194 27.81 15.09 18.76
N THR A 195 28.55 14.48 19.68
CA THR A 195 29.72 13.64 19.35
C THR A 195 29.38 12.19 19.07
N PHE A 196 28.11 11.77 19.29
CA PHE A 196 27.69 10.40 19.11
C PHE A 196 27.40 10.06 17.63
N ASP A 197 27.32 8.75 17.32
CA ASP A 197 26.91 8.24 16.01
C ASP A 197 25.38 8.02 16.02
N PRO A 198 24.67 8.51 15.02
CA PRO A 198 25.12 9.16 13.78
C PRO A 198 25.46 10.66 13.97
N ALA A 199 26.55 11.10 13.32
CA ALA A 199 26.98 12.47 13.38
C ALA A 199 25.89 13.46 12.96
N GLY A 200 25.66 14.52 13.74
CA GLY A 200 24.62 15.51 13.46
C GLY A 200 23.30 15.29 14.19
N VAL A 201 23.20 14.27 15.04
CA VAL A 201 22.05 14.06 15.94
C VAL A 201 22.00 15.17 17.00
N ALA A 202 20.79 15.40 17.54
CA ALA A 202 20.47 16.43 18.52
C ALA A 202 20.77 17.88 18.05
N ALA A 203 20.74 18.08 16.74
CA ALA A 203 20.80 19.42 16.16
C ALA A 203 19.43 20.11 16.24
N ARG A 204 19.42 21.44 16.43
CA ARG A 204 18.21 22.27 16.43
C ARG A 204 17.75 22.63 15.04
N ASP A 205 18.70 22.89 14.15
CA ASP A 205 18.49 23.33 12.78
C ASP A 205 19.34 22.51 11.79
N LEU A 206 18.93 22.53 10.52
CA LEU A 206 19.68 21.91 9.43
C LEU A 206 21.13 22.43 9.35
N GLY A 207 21.33 23.72 9.58
CA GLY A 207 22.67 24.34 9.61
C GLY A 207 23.57 23.75 10.68
N GLU A 208 23.03 23.56 11.89
CA GLU A 208 23.76 22.95 13.01
C GLU A 208 24.09 21.48 12.72
N CYS A 209 23.13 20.72 12.19
CA CYS A 209 23.30 19.30 11.79
C CYS A 209 24.49 19.14 10.81
N LEU A 210 24.47 19.90 9.73
CA LEU A 210 25.52 19.85 8.71
C LEU A 210 26.88 20.36 9.27
N PHE A 211 26.86 21.36 10.14
CA PHE A 211 28.07 21.86 10.78
C PHE A 211 28.73 20.84 11.72
N VAL A 212 27.92 20.13 12.51
CA VAL A 212 28.40 19.05 13.40
C VAL A 212 29.03 17.92 12.57
N GLN A 213 28.42 17.56 11.44
CA GLN A 213 28.99 16.56 10.53
C GLN A 213 30.30 16.99 9.91
N LEU A 214 30.45 18.28 9.52
CA LEU A 214 31.69 18.83 9.03
C LEU A 214 32.78 18.86 10.13
N LYS A 215 32.39 19.14 11.36
CA LYS A 215 33.29 19.06 12.52
C LYS A 215 33.80 17.63 12.74
N HIS A 216 32.93 16.65 12.61
CA HIS A 216 33.28 15.21 12.66
C HIS A 216 34.26 14.79 11.56
N LEU A 217 34.14 15.39 10.36
CA LEU A 217 35.08 15.19 9.25
C LEU A 217 36.40 15.96 9.38
N GLY A 218 36.55 16.75 10.44
CA GLY A 218 37.75 17.59 10.65
C GLY A 218 37.78 18.87 9.79
N GLU A 219 36.68 19.24 9.14
CA GLU A 219 36.56 20.39 8.24
C GLU A 219 35.87 21.61 8.91
N GLU A 220 36.06 21.80 10.22
CA GLU A 220 35.39 22.85 10.98
C GLU A 220 35.71 24.26 10.46
N ASN A 221 36.93 24.50 9.98
CA ASN A 221 37.38 25.78 9.46
C ASN A 221 37.31 25.90 7.94
N SER A 222 36.69 24.93 7.26
CA SER A 222 36.57 24.92 5.81
C SER A 222 35.61 26.00 5.31
N VAL A 223 35.72 26.29 4.01
CA VAL A 223 34.77 27.18 3.33
C VAL A 223 33.37 26.58 3.37
N ALA A 224 33.25 25.25 3.36
CA ALA A 224 31.96 24.54 3.49
C ALA A 224 31.28 24.86 4.83
N ALA A 225 32.04 24.87 5.95
CA ALA A 225 31.47 25.20 7.25
C ALA A 225 30.98 26.65 7.31
N GLN A 226 31.70 27.60 6.69
CA GLN A 226 31.27 29.00 6.59
C GLN A 226 30.02 29.15 5.72
N MET A 227 29.91 28.38 4.62
CA MET A 227 28.74 28.37 3.74
C MET A 227 27.48 27.85 4.48
N VAL A 228 27.64 26.78 5.24
CA VAL A 228 26.52 26.17 5.98
C VAL A 228 26.06 27.09 7.12
N LYS A 229 27.00 27.71 7.86
CA LYS A 229 26.67 28.56 9.01
C LYS A 229 26.02 29.89 8.63
N ASN A 230 26.49 30.55 7.57
CA ASN A 230 26.11 31.93 7.25
C ASN A 230 25.26 32.08 5.98
N HIS A 231 25.33 31.13 5.04
CA HIS A 231 24.79 31.27 3.69
C HIS A 231 23.83 30.14 3.27
N LEU A 232 23.21 29.45 4.24
CA LEU A 232 22.33 28.31 3.98
C LEU A 232 21.13 28.68 3.07
N LYS A 233 20.51 29.85 3.29
CA LYS A 233 19.37 30.33 2.46
C LYS A 233 19.80 30.62 1.01
N GLN A 234 20.99 31.19 0.81
CA GLN A 234 21.55 31.45 -0.51
C GLN A 234 21.93 30.13 -1.22
N LEU A 235 22.43 29.16 -0.45
CA LEU A 235 22.72 27.81 -0.94
C LEU A 235 21.44 27.10 -1.45
N GLN A 236 20.34 27.18 -0.69
CA GLN A 236 19.03 26.64 -1.04
C GLN A 236 18.50 27.27 -2.34
N ASN A 237 18.70 28.60 -2.52
CA ASN A 237 18.29 29.33 -3.72
C ASN A 237 19.29 29.19 -4.89
N LYS A 238 20.32 28.36 -4.77
CA LYS A 238 21.37 28.13 -5.79
C LYS A 238 22.10 29.44 -6.23
N GLN A 239 22.23 30.42 -5.32
CA GLN A 239 22.87 31.71 -5.56
C GLN A 239 24.40 31.65 -5.32
N TYR A 240 25.08 30.74 -6.00
CA TYR A 240 26.52 30.47 -5.76
C TYR A 240 27.43 31.67 -6.03
N GLN A 241 27.05 32.58 -6.95
CA GLN A 241 27.83 33.78 -7.25
C GLN A 241 27.80 34.81 -6.11
N GLU A 242 26.70 34.92 -5.39
CA GLU A 242 26.56 35.79 -4.23
C GLU A 242 27.39 35.25 -3.07
N ILE A 243 27.39 33.94 -2.84
CA ILE A 243 28.23 33.26 -1.85
C ILE A 243 29.70 33.47 -2.19
N ALA A 244 30.10 33.31 -3.46
CA ALA A 244 31.48 33.55 -3.90
C ALA A 244 31.96 34.96 -3.64
N ARG A 245 31.12 35.99 -3.86
CA ARG A 245 31.41 37.40 -3.55
C ARG A 245 31.47 37.65 -2.06
N ALA A 246 30.54 37.09 -1.28
CA ALA A 246 30.50 37.28 0.17
C ALA A 246 31.72 36.67 0.87
N LEU A 247 32.19 35.51 0.41
CA LEU A 247 33.35 34.81 0.97
C LEU A 247 34.67 35.21 0.31
N GLY A 248 34.67 36.04 -0.75
CA GLY A 248 35.85 36.43 -1.47
C GLY A 248 36.64 35.31 -2.11
N ARG A 249 35.97 34.22 -2.48
CA ARG A 249 36.58 33.00 -3.05
C ARG A 249 36.10 32.78 -4.50
N PRO A 250 36.94 32.17 -5.36
CA PRO A 250 36.54 31.85 -6.72
C PRO A 250 35.41 30.83 -6.74
N LEU A 251 34.55 30.93 -7.77
CA LEU A 251 33.36 30.06 -7.93
C LEU A 251 33.73 28.56 -7.98
N SER A 252 34.89 28.23 -8.56
CA SER A 252 35.39 26.85 -8.63
C SER A 252 35.56 26.20 -7.26
N VAL A 253 36.10 26.98 -6.28
CA VAL A 253 36.25 26.50 -4.90
C VAL A 253 34.91 26.34 -4.22
N ILE A 254 33.95 27.25 -4.45
CA ILE A 254 32.59 27.13 -3.91
C ILE A 254 31.87 25.87 -4.44
N LEU A 255 32.03 25.56 -5.74
CA LEU A 255 31.45 24.37 -6.33
C LEU A 255 32.09 23.08 -5.78
N ALA A 256 33.40 23.04 -5.58
CA ALA A 256 34.06 21.90 -4.97
C ALA A 256 33.57 21.67 -3.52
N GLN A 257 33.43 22.74 -2.74
CA GLN A 257 32.92 22.67 -1.36
C GLN A 257 31.42 22.28 -1.33
N LEU A 258 30.65 22.66 -2.34
CA LEU A 258 29.24 22.23 -2.49
C LEU A 258 29.13 20.72 -2.67
N GLU A 259 30.06 20.06 -3.37
CA GLU A 259 30.09 18.62 -3.51
C GLU A 259 30.31 17.92 -2.16
N ILE A 260 31.12 18.49 -1.27
CA ILE A 260 31.29 17.97 0.08
C ILE A 260 29.98 18.10 0.85
N ILE A 261 29.31 19.27 0.81
CA ILE A 261 28.02 19.49 1.48
C ILE A 261 26.94 18.53 0.96
N LYS A 262 26.92 18.22 -0.33
CA LYS A 262 25.95 17.27 -0.92
C LYS A 262 26.13 15.83 -0.45
N ARG A 263 27.30 15.46 0.05
CA ARG A 263 27.57 14.12 0.60
C ARG A 263 27.12 13.97 2.04
N LEU A 264 26.82 15.08 2.73
CA LEU A 264 26.35 15.05 4.10
C LEU A 264 24.90 14.62 4.17
N ASP A 265 24.52 13.99 5.29
CA ASP A 265 23.16 13.52 5.53
C ASP A 265 22.32 14.59 6.23
N PRO A 266 21.29 15.14 5.59
CA PRO A 266 20.42 16.12 6.24
C PRO A 266 19.50 15.49 7.30
N ARG A 267 19.36 14.17 7.34
CA ARG A 267 18.47 13.44 8.27
C ARG A 267 19.15 12.19 8.81
N PRO A 268 20.08 12.35 9.77
CA PRO A 268 20.88 11.24 10.28
C PRO A 268 20.05 10.14 10.96
N GLY A 269 18.91 10.50 11.56
CA GLY A 269 18.01 9.55 12.23
C GLY A 269 17.35 8.54 11.31
N GLN A 270 17.18 8.85 10.02
CA GLN A 270 16.50 7.95 9.06
C GLN A 270 17.18 6.59 8.88
N ARG A 271 18.47 6.48 9.17
CA ARG A 271 19.20 5.20 9.11
C ARG A 271 18.65 4.17 10.09
N TYR A 272 18.13 4.63 11.23
CA TYR A 272 17.57 3.80 12.30
C TYR A 272 16.05 3.67 12.22
N ASN A 273 15.40 4.57 11.49
CA ASN A 273 13.96 4.52 11.26
C ASN A 273 13.66 3.61 10.06
N LYS A 274 13.63 2.30 10.32
CA LYS A 274 13.07 1.37 9.35
C LYS A 274 11.56 1.56 9.37
N THR A 275 11.06 2.47 8.53
CA THR A 275 9.64 2.52 8.20
C THR A 275 9.25 1.13 7.72
N GLU A 276 8.49 0.41 8.53
CA GLU A 276 7.87 -0.83 8.10
C GLU A 276 7.02 -0.48 6.87
N THR A 277 7.48 -0.90 5.71
CA THR A 277 6.70 -0.76 4.49
C THR A 277 5.46 -1.64 4.67
N ARG A 278 4.34 -1.01 5.00
CA ARG A 278 3.06 -1.71 5.05
C ARG A 278 2.75 -2.18 3.65
N LEU A 279 2.86 -3.48 3.42
CA LEU A 279 2.43 -4.10 2.19
C LEU A 279 0.90 -4.00 2.14
N ILE A 280 0.39 -3.37 1.08
CA ILE A 280 -1.04 -3.29 0.84
C ILE A 280 -1.43 -4.60 0.16
N GLU A 281 -2.21 -5.43 0.84
CA GLU A 281 -2.79 -6.62 0.25
C GLU A 281 -3.90 -6.21 -0.74
N PRO A 282 -3.84 -6.68 -1.98
CA PRO A 282 -4.86 -6.38 -2.96
C PRO A 282 -6.14 -7.19 -2.70
N ASP A 283 -7.30 -6.54 -2.86
CA ASP A 283 -8.62 -7.19 -2.76
C ASP A 283 -8.91 -8.06 -4.01
N ILE A 284 -8.28 -7.73 -5.13
CA ILE A 284 -8.58 -8.32 -6.44
C ILE A 284 -7.28 -8.60 -7.17
N HIS A 285 -7.22 -9.78 -7.81
CA HIS A 285 -6.13 -10.17 -8.69
C HIS A 285 -6.61 -10.21 -10.14
N ILE A 286 -5.95 -9.46 -11.01
CA ILE A 286 -6.17 -9.49 -12.46
C ILE A 286 -5.03 -10.30 -13.06
N VAL A 287 -5.35 -11.53 -13.48
CA VAL A 287 -4.37 -12.48 -14.02
C VAL A 287 -4.58 -12.63 -15.52
N LYS A 288 -3.50 -12.61 -16.28
CA LYS A 288 -3.54 -12.88 -17.72
C LYS A 288 -3.65 -14.40 -17.94
N THR A 289 -4.72 -14.82 -18.64
CA THR A 289 -4.95 -16.20 -19.02
C THR A 289 -4.95 -16.26 -20.53
N ASP A 290 -3.92 -16.87 -21.15
CA ASP A 290 -3.72 -16.96 -22.59
C ASP A 290 -3.98 -15.64 -23.35
N ASP A 291 -5.16 -15.47 -23.96
CA ASP A 291 -5.57 -14.28 -24.72
C ASP A 291 -6.51 -13.34 -23.94
N SER A 292 -6.88 -13.67 -22.71
CA SER A 292 -7.85 -12.90 -21.92
C SER A 292 -7.33 -12.61 -20.51
N TYR A 293 -7.98 -11.66 -19.83
CA TYR A 293 -7.73 -11.36 -18.42
C TYR A 293 -8.85 -11.92 -17.57
N SER A 294 -8.51 -12.67 -16.53
CA SER A 294 -9.44 -13.17 -15.52
C SER A 294 -9.32 -12.33 -14.24
N VAL A 295 -10.46 -12.12 -13.59
CA VAL A 295 -10.58 -11.38 -12.33
C VAL A 295 -10.86 -12.37 -11.20
N VAL A 296 -9.97 -12.41 -10.21
CA VAL A 296 -10.09 -13.27 -9.03
C VAL A 296 -10.16 -12.37 -7.80
N ILE A 297 -11.15 -12.57 -6.92
CA ILE A 297 -11.27 -11.83 -5.66
C ILE A 297 -10.47 -12.56 -4.59
N ASN A 298 -9.73 -11.82 -3.81
CA ASN A 298 -9.00 -12.32 -2.64
C ASN A 298 -9.94 -12.35 -1.42
N GLU A 299 -10.27 -13.55 -0.94
CA GLU A 299 -11.15 -13.79 0.20
C GLU A 299 -10.41 -14.39 1.41
N ASP A 300 -9.07 -14.50 1.37
CA ASP A 300 -8.28 -15.25 2.34
C ASP A 300 -8.50 -14.82 3.81
N ASP A 301 -8.82 -13.54 4.07
CA ASP A 301 -9.03 -13.05 5.45
C ASP A 301 -10.50 -12.78 5.79
N ILE A 302 -11.44 -13.16 4.93
CA ILE A 302 -12.86 -12.95 5.18
C ILE A 302 -13.45 -14.25 5.73
N PRO A 303 -13.97 -14.29 6.98
CA PRO A 303 -14.58 -15.49 7.54
C PRO A 303 -15.77 -15.92 6.70
N GLN A 304 -15.76 -17.18 6.27
CA GLN A 304 -16.87 -17.75 5.50
C GLN A 304 -18.01 -18.09 6.45
N VAL A 305 -19.19 -17.53 6.15
CA VAL A 305 -20.37 -17.65 7.02
C VAL A 305 -21.40 -18.58 6.40
N ARG A 306 -21.91 -19.52 7.19
CA ARG A 306 -23.00 -20.41 6.80
C ARG A 306 -24.13 -20.40 7.82
N LEU A 307 -25.30 -20.89 7.39
CA LEU A 307 -26.45 -21.08 8.28
C LEU A 307 -26.38 -22.42 9.00
N ASN A 308 -26.55 -22.40 10.32
CA ASN A 308 -26.57 -23.62 11.11
C ASN A 308 -27.82 -24.47 10.80
N ALA A 309 -27.58 -25.73 10.42
CA ALA A 309 -28.61 -26.68 10.00
C ALA A 309 -29.56 -27.09 11.17
N THR A 310 -29.13 -26.99 12.43
CA THR A 310 -29.95 -27.33 13.59
C THR A 310 -31.09 -26.36 13.79
N TYR A 311 -30.85 -25.05 13.64
CA TYR A 311 -31.89 -24.04 13.72
C TYR A 311 -32.90 -24.12 12.57
N LYS A 312 -32.45 -24.50 11.36
CA LYS A 312 -33.34 -24.78 10.24
C LYS A 312 -34.32 -25.95 10.55
N LYS A 313 -33.83 -26.98 11.24
CA LYS A 313 -34.68 -28.12 11.67
C LYS A 313 -35.62 -27.72 12.82
N MET A 314 -35.25 -26.78 13.69
CA MET A 314 -36.12 -26.26 14.77
C MET A 314 -37.31 -25.47 14.23
N ILE A 315 -37.14 -24.73 13.15
CA ILE A 315 -38.21 -23.96 12.51
C ILE A 315 -39.27 -24.91 11.92
N SER A 316 -38.84 -26.09 11.43
CA SER A 316 -39.74 -27.09 10.76
C SER A 316 -40.42 -28.08 11.72
N LYS A 317 -39.95 -28.23 12.99
CA LYS A 317 -40.52 -29.15 13.96
C LYS A 317 -41.54 -28.46 14.88
N ASP A 318 -42.69 -29.11 15.09
CA ASP A 318 -43.82 -28.58 15.88
C ASP A 318 -43.67 -28.60 17.41
N GLY A 319 -42.44 -28.73 17.95
CA GLY A 319 -42.20 -28.89 19.39
C GLY A 319 -41.78 -27.64 20.17
N ALA A 320 -41.53 -26.49 19.51
CA ALA A 320 -41.09 -25.27 20.17
C ALA A 320 -42.23 -24.30 20.48
N SER A 321 -42.11 -23.51 21.56
CA SER A 321 -43.10 -22.45 21.86
C SER A 321 -43.18 -21.44 20.72
N LYS A 322 -44.38 -20.86 20.53
CA LYS A 322 -44.63 -19.90 19.45
C LYS A 322 -43.67 -18.73 19.46
N GLU A 323 -43.33 -18.22 20.62
CA GLU A 323 -42.38 -17.09 20.82
C GLU A 323 -40.96 -17.46 20.38
N VAL A 324 -40.47 -18.63 20.75
CA VAL A 324 -39.14 -19.12 20.35
C VAL A 324 -39.07 -19.31 18.82
N ARG A 325 -40.13 -19.83 18.22
CA ARG A 325 -40.21 -20.02 16.76
C ARG A 325 -40.19 -18.68 16.01
N GLU A 326 -40.90 -17.66 16.48
CA GLU A 326 -40.93 -16.32 15.90
C GLU A 326 -39.54 -15.66 16.02
N TYR A 327 -38.89 -15.73 17.18
CA TYR A 327 -37.53 -15.24 17.38
C TYR A 327 -36.51 -15.92 16.45
N VAL A 328 -36.49 -17.24 16.40
CA VAL A 328 -35.55 -17.99 15.52
C VAL A 328 -35.82 -17.66 14.04
N LYS A 329 -37.08 -17.50 13.64
CA LYS A 329 -37.46 -17.13 12.28
C LYS A 329 -36.97 -15.73 11.92
N GLU A 330 -37.07 -14.76 12.82
CA GLU A 330 -36.58 -13.41 12.63
C GLU A 330 -35.05 -13.40 12.47
N ARG A 331 -34.34 -14.08 13.38
CA ARG A 331 -32.87 -14.22 13.30
C ARG A 331 -32.40 -14.95 12.06
N TYR A 332 -33.13 -15.98 11.63
CA TYR A 332 -32.84 -16.71 10.40
C TYR A 332 -33.03 -15.84 9.15
N THR A 333 -34.10 -15.04 9.08
CA THR A 333 -34.30 -14.11 7.95
C THR A 333 -33.25 -13.02 7.90
N SER A 334 -32.84 -12.48 9.06
CA SER A 334 -31.73 -11.52 9.16
C SER A 334 -30.41 -12.13 8.67
N ALA A 335 -30.07 -13.34 9.14
CA ALA A 335 -28.87 -14.07 8.72
C ALA A 335 -28.84 -14.32 7.20
N LEU A 336 -29.96 -14.75 6.62
CA LEU A 336 -30.08 -15.00 5.20
C LEU A 336 -29.92 -13.72 4.38
N GLN A 337 -30.49 -12.61 4.86
CA GLN A 337 -30.34 -11.31 4.22
C GLN A 337 -28.87 -10.83 4.29
N PHE A 338 -28.19 -11.05 5.40
CA PHE A 338 -26.79 -10.70 5.58
C PHE A 338 -25.88 -11.46 4.61
N ILE A 339 -26.01 -12.79 4.53
CA ILE A 339 -25.26 -13.62 3.59
C ILE A 339 -25.52 -13.16 2.14
N LYS A 340 -26.77 -12.88 1.80
CA LYS A 340 -27.15 -12.37 0.49
C LYS A 340 -26.50 -11.01 0.18
N ASN A 341 -26.41 -10.13 1.16
CA ASN A 341 -25.76 -8.82 0.99
C ASN A 341 -24.24 -8.98 0.71
N ILE A 342 -23.56 -9.91 1.40
CA ILE A 342 -22.14 -10.24 1.16
C ILE A 342 -21.96 -10.77 -0.26
N GLU A 343 -22.79 -11.71 -0.68
CA GLU A 343 -22.73 -12.30 -2.02
C GLU A 343 -23.01 -11.26 -3.12
N GLN A 344 -24.00 -10.38 -2.92
CA GLN A 344 -24.26 -9.27 -3.83
C GLN A 344 -23.10 -8.30 -3.93
N ARG A 345 -22.42 -8.00 -2.81
CA ARG A 345 -21.20 -7.20 -2.79
C ARG A 345 -20.14 -7.83 -3.68
N LYS A 346 -19.84 -9.11 -3.46
CA LYS A 346 -18.86 -9.89 -4.24
C LYS A 346 -19.15 -9.82 -5.74
N GLN A 347 -20.38 -10.14 -6.12
CA GLN A 347 -20.82 -10.11 -7.52
C GLN A 347 -20.75 -8.72 -8.13
N THR A 348 -21.10 -7.67 -7.36
CA THR A 348 -21.03 -6.28 -7.85
C THR A 348 -19.60 -5.87 -8.11
N ILE A 349 -18.67 -6.16 -7.17
CA ILE A 349 -17.25 -5.85 -7.31
C ILE A 349 -16.68 -6.60 -8.53
N LEU A 350 -16.99 -7.90 -8.67
CA LEU A 350 -16.53 -8.73 -9.79
C LEU A 350 -16.98 -8.14 -11.14
N ARG A 351 -18.27 -7.84 -11.31
CA ARG A 351 -18.80 -7.25 -12.55
C ARG A 351 -18.19 -5.88 -12.87
N VAL A 352 -18.00 -5.06 -11.85
CA VAL A 352 -17.34 -3.75 -12.04
C VAL A 352 -15.89 -3.94 -12.50
N CYS A 353 -15.15 -4.87 -11.90
CA CYS A 353 -13.76 -5.15 -12.29
C CYS A 353 -13.66 -5.78 -13.68
N GLU A 354 -14.56 -6.67 -14.06
CA GLU A 354 -14.64 -7.22 -15.42
C GLU A 354 -14.89 -6.11 -16.46
N SER A 355 -15.79 -5.16 -16.17
CA SER A 355 -16.03 -4.00 -17.04
C SER A 355 -14.79 -3.13 -17.17
N ILE A 356 -14.07 -2.87 -16.05
CA ILE A 356 -12.80 -2.13 -16.05
C ILE A 356 -11.77 -2.86 -16.93
N VAL A 357 -11.57 -4.16 -16.73
CA VAL A 357 -10.60 -4.97 -17.47
C VAL A 357 -10.88 -4.96 -18.98
N ARG A 358 -12.14 -5.12 -19.40
CA ARG A 358 -12.53 -5.07 -20.82
C ARG A 358 -12.17 -3.74 -21.48
N ARG A 359 -12.28 -2.62 -20.75
CA ARG A 359 -12.00 -1.28 -21.27
C ARG A 359 -10.52 -0.91 -21.20
N GLN A 360 -9.76 -1.51 -20.27
CA GLN A 360 -8.36 -1.17 -19.95
C GLN A 360 -7.35 -2.22 -20.43
N THR A 361 -7.67 -2.98 -21.47
CA THR A 361 -6.78 -4.02 -22.01
C THR A 361 -5.43 -3.47 -22.45
N GLU A 362 -5.41 -2.30 -23.10
CA GLU A 362 -4.17 -1.64 -23.54
C GLU A 362 -3.29 -1.22 -22.36
N PHE A 363 -3.89 -0.72 -21.28
CA PHE A 363 -3.17 -0.42 -20.05
C PHE A 363 -2.52 -1.67 -19.45
N LEU A 364 -3.24 -2.79 -19.42
CA LEU A 364 -2.75 -4.06 -18.86
C LEU A 364 -1.59 -4.64 -19.67
N ASP A 365 -1.61 -4.48 -21.00
CA ASP A 365 -0.58 -4.99 -21.91
C ASP A 365 0.63 -4.05 -22.04
N GLN A 366 0.39 -2.74 -22.22
CA GLN A 366 1.42 -1.77 -22.61
C GLN A 366 1.82 -0.80 -21.48
N GLY A 367 1.07 -0.78 -20.39
CA GLY A 367 1.41 0.01 -19.21
C GLY A 367 0.65 1.32 -19.06
N ILE A 368 1.13 2.14 -18.11
CA ILE A 368 0.41 3.32 -17.59
C ILE A 368 0.16 4.40 -18.65
N ASP A 369 0.99 4.48 -19.69
CA ASP A 369 0.86 5.52 -20.73
C ASP A 369 -0.34 5.28 -21.66
N TYR A 370 -0.86 4.05 -21.70
CA TYR A 370 -2.00 3.61 -22.50
C TYR A 370 -3.32 3.51 -21.71
N LEU A 371 -3.37 4.16 -20.55
CA LEU A 371 -4.61 4.24 -19.79
C LEU A 371 -5.69 4.96 -20.60
N ARG A 372 -6.89 4.37 -20.70
CA ARG A 372 -8.04 4.98 -21.34
C ARG A 372 -8.90 5.71 -20.31
N PRO A 373 -9.39 6.92 -20.59
CA PRO A 373 -10.30 7.62 -19.68
C PRO A 373 -11.62 6.87 -19.59
N MET A 374 -12.17 6.78 -18.38
CA MET A 374 -13.39 6.05 -18.10
C MET A 374 -14.22 6.78 -17.04
N MET A 375 -15.51 6.95 -17.27
CA MET A 375 -16.41 7.53 -16.28
C MET A 375 -17.14 6.45 -15.48
N ILE A 376 -17.41 6.77 -14.22
CA ILE A 376 -18.21 5.89 -13.34
C ILE A 376 -19.60 5.62 -13.95
N LYS A 377 -20.16 6.57 -14.68
CA LYS A 377 -21.47 6.43 -15.34
C LYS A 377 -21.47 5.34 -16.41
N ASP A 378 -20.41 5.26 -17.20
CA ASP A 378 -20.32 4.30 -18.33
C ASP A 378 -20.27 2.87 -17.82
N VAL A 379 -19.51 2.65 -16.70
CA VAL A 379 -19.47 1.33 -16.05
C VAL A 379 -20.79 1.02 -15.35
N ALA A 380 -21.43 2.02 -14.75
CA ALA A 380 -22.72 1.84 -14.08
C ALA A 380 -23.82 1.42 -15.07
N GLU A 381 -23.85 1.99 -16.27
CA GLU A 381 -24.78 1.61 -17.35
C GLU A 381 -24.50 0.19 -17.86
N GLU A 382 -23.24 -0.18 -18.06
CA GLU A 382 -22.85 -1.53 -18.52
C GLU A 382 -23.20 -2.62 -17.49
N VAL A 383 -22.95 -2.37 -16.21
CA VAL A 383 -23.24 -3.32 -15.11
C VAL A 383 -24.72 -3.31 -14.71
N GLY A 384 -25.47 -2.28 -15.10
CA GLY A 384 -26.89 -2.11 -14.75
C GLY A 384 -27.13 -1.70 -13.30
N VAL A 385 -26.25 -0.90 -12.71
CA VAL A 385 -26.34 -0.39 -11.34
C VAL A 385 -26.26 1.13 -11.27
N HIS A 386 -26.71 1.70 -10.16
CA HIS A 386 -26.59 3.16 -9.99
C HIS A 386 -25.13 3.61 -9.86
N PRO A 387 -24.71 4.78 -10.40
CA PRO A 387 -23.33 5.28 -10.31
C PRO A 387 -22.78 5.37 -8.88
N SER A 388 -23.62 5.68 -7.89
CA SER A 388 -23.21 5.69 -6.48
C SER A 388 -22.79 4.30 -5.96
N THR A 389 -23.40 3.22 -6.49
CA THR A 389 -23.05 1.83 -6.15
C THR A 389 -21.65 1.49 -6.67
N VAL A 390 -21.34 1.85 -7.92
CA VAL A 390 -20.00 1.69 -8.51
C VAL A 390 -18.98 2.49 -7.72
N SER A 391 -19.28 3.76 -7.40
CA SER A 391 -18.38 4.62 -6.63
C SER A 391 -18.02 4.02 -5.25
N ARG A 392 -18.98 3.40 -4.56
CA ARG A 392 -18.75 2.70 -3.28
C ARG A 392 -18.01 1.39 -3.47
N ALA A 393 -18.30 0.65 -4.54
CA ALA A 393 -17.63 -0.61 -4.84
C ALA A 393 -16.13 -0.42 -5.14
N VAL A 394 -15.74 0.74 -5.68
CA VAL A 394 -14.37 1.05 -6.10
C VAL A 394 -13.57 1.75 -5.00
N ALA A 395 -14.23 2.43 -4.05
CA ALA A 395 -13.56 3.19 -3.00
C ALA A 395 -12.74 2.29 -2.08
N ASN A 396 -11.51 2.70 -1.77
CA ASN A 396 -10.58 2.04 -0.84
C ASN A 396 -10.33 0.54 -1.16
N LYS A 397 -10.32 0.18 -2.45
CA LYS A 397 -10.02 -1.18 -2.89
C LYS A 397 -8.89 -1.19 -3.89
N TYR A 398 -8.01 -2.18 -3.75
CA TYR A 398 -6.80 -2.32 -4.55
C TYR A 398 -6.89 -3.54 -5.45
N ALA A 399 -6.39 -3.38 -6.68
CA ALA A 399 -6.26 -4.48 -7.64
C ALA A 399 -4.79 -4.72 -7.96
N TYR A 400 -4.38 -5.96 -7.89
CA TYR A 400 -3.10 -6.42 -8.41
C TYR A 400 -3.24 -6.64 -9.92
N THR A 401 -2.41 -5.95 -10.70
CA THR A 401 -2.35 -6.06 -12.16
C THR A 401 -0.94 -6.46 -12.58
N PRO A 402 -0.71 -6.94 -13.82
CA PRO A 402 0.64 -7.21 -14.33
C PRO A 402 1.58 -5.99 -14.27
N GLN A 403 1.02 -4.77 -14.23
CA GLN A 403 1.76 -3.51 -14.13
C GLN A 403 2.02 -3.05 -12.68
N GLY A 404 1.51 -3.78 -11.69
CA GLY A 404 1.62 -3.46 -10.26
C GLY A 404 0.28 -3.35 -9.55
N VAL A 405 0.32 -2.90 -8.29
CA VAL A 405 -0.88 -2.70 -7.47
C VAL A 405 -1.41 -1.29 -7.66
N PHE A 406 -2.69 -1.18 -8.02
CA PHE A 406 -3.38 0.09 -8.22
C PHE A 406 -4.69 0.14 -7.43
N GLU A 407 -5.04 1.31 -6.91
CA GLU A 407 -6.38 1.55 -6.39
C GLU A 407 -7.39 1.49 -7.55
N LEU A 408 -8.55 0.83 -7.38
CA LEU A 408 -9.57 0.74 -8.44
C LEU A 408 -10.05 2.11 -8.90
N ARG A 409 -10.04 3.11 -8.02
CA ARG A 409 -10.39 4.49 -8.34
C ARG A 409 -9.44 5.13 -9.36
N TYR A 410 -8.20 4.66 -9.46
CA TYR A 410 -7.20 5.15 -10.40
C TYR A 410 -7.65 5.04 -11.86
N PHE A 411 -8.43 4.01 -12.20
CA PHE A 411 -8.94 3.80 -13.55
C PHE A 411 -10.04 4.79 -13.96
N PHE A 412 -10.68 5.45 -12.98
CA PHE A 412 -11.72 6.43 -13.21
C PHE A 412 -11.13 7.84 -13.17
N SER A 413 -10.49 8.23 -14.26
CA SER A 413 -9.88 9.56 -14.42
C SER A 413 -10.70 10.41 -15.38
N GLU A 414 -10.77 11.72 -15.08
CA GLU A 414 -11.36 12.69 -15.98
C GLU A 414 -10.61 12.73 -17.31
N ALA A 415 -11.34 12.93 -18.37
CA ALA A 415 -10.83 13.04 -19.73
C ALA A 415 -10.35 14.45 -20.03
N VAL A 416 -9.22 14.56 -20.74
CA VAL A 416 -8.73 15.78 -21.37
C VAL A 416 -8.77 15.55 -22.88
N GLN A 417 -9.20 16.54 -23.64
CA GLN A 417 -9.25 16.46 -25.11
C GLN A 417 -7.87 16.14 -25.68
N GLY A 418 -7.78 15.01 -26.35
CA GLY A 418 -6.56 14.51 -26.98
C GLY A 418 -6.56 14.64 -28.51
N PRO A 419 -5.51 14.13 -29.17
CA PRO A 419 -5.36 14.18 -30.62
C PRO A 419 -6.48 13.40 -31.31
N ALA A 420 -6.98 13.93 -32.42
CA ALA A 420 -8.02 13.33 -33.26
C ALA A 420 -9.34 12.98 -32.54
N GLY A 421 -9.67 13.68 -31.42
CA GLY A 421 -10.89 13.43 -30.67
C GLY A 421 -10.82 12.23 -29.72
N ILE A 422 -9.65 11.65 -29.53
CA ILE A 422 -9.42 10.60 -28.51
C ILE A 422 -9.11 11.30 -27.18
N ASP A 423 -9.95 11.10 -26.20
CA ASP A 423 -9.75 11.66 -24.88
C ASP A 423 -8.56 10.97 -24.16
N ILE A 424 -7.76 11.78 -23.46
CA ILE A 424 -6.59 11.29 -22.70
C ILE A 424 -6.87 11.48 -21.19
N PRO A 425 -6.52 10.51 -20.34
CA PRO A 425 -6.66 10.66 -18.89
C PRO A 425 -5.81 11.83 -18.36
N LEU A 426 -6.34 12.54 -17.39
CA LEU A 426 -5.64 13.63 -16.71
C LEU A 426 -4.30 13.19 -16.10
N ILE A 427 -4.24 11.95 -15.64
CA ILE A 427 -3.04 11.33 -15.04
C ILE A 427 -1.93 11.21 -16.09
N THR A 428 -2.24 10.75 -17.30
CA THR A 428 -1.31 10.64 -18.42
C THR A 428 -0.80 12.02 -18.85
N ALA A 429 -1.69 13.03 -18.90
CA ALA A 429 -1.30 14.41 -19.18
C ALA A 429 -0.33 14.97 -18.13
N LYS A 430 -0.60 14.76 -16.83
CA LYS A 430 0.32 15.15 -15.74
C LYS A 430 1.67 14.45 -15.85
N ARG A 431 1.68 13.15 -16.19
CA ARG A 431 2.92 12.39 -16.38
C ARG A 431 3.77 12.90 -17.53
N LYS A 432 3.13 13.26 -18.66
CA LYS A 432 3.83 13.88 -19.79
C LYS A 432 4.43 15.23 -19.41
N VAL A 433 3.72 16.06 -18.66
CA VAL A 433 4.27 17.32 -18.12
C VAL A 433 5.50 17.04 -17.26
N LYS A 434 5.45 16.04 -16.38
CA LYS A 434 6.59 15.64 -15.55
C LYS A 434 7.77 15.19 -16.42
N LYS A 435 7.53 14.34 -17.40
CA LYS A 435 8.57 13.83 -18.32
C LYS A 435 9.26 14.96 -19.08
N LEU A 436 8.50 15.92 -19.64
CA LEU A 436 9.06 17.09 -20.32
C LEU A 436 9.91 17.96 -19.39
N ILE A 437 9.56 18.05 -18.10
CA ILE A 437 10.32 18.81 -17.12
C ILE A 437 11.57 18.04 -16.68
N ASP A 438 11.50 16.72 -16.54
CA ASP A 438 12.64 15.88 -16.16
C ASP A 438 13.68 15.80 -17.28
N GLU A 439 13.28 15.93 -18.55
CA GLU A 439 14.14 15.95 -19.75
C GLU A 439 14.65 17.38 -20.10
N GLU A 440 14.21 18.45 -19.37
CA GLU A 440 14.60 19.82 -19.66
C GLU A 440 16.08 20.14 -19.35
N ASP A 441 16.67 21.07 -20.09
CA ASP A 441 18.00 21.61 -19.81
C ASP A 441 17.96 22.53 -18.57
N PRO A 442 18.69 22.23 -17.49
CA PRO A 442 18.71 23.06 -16.28
C PRO A 442 19.19 24.51 -16.49
N SER A 443 19.91 24.81 -17.59
CA SER A 443 20.38 26.16 -17.93
C SER A 443 19.25 27.01 -18.55
N LYS A 444 18.33 26.34 -19.27
CA LYS A 444 17.20 26.98 -19.97
C LYS A 444 15.90 26.21 -19.72
N PRO A 445 15.39 26.20 -18.49
CA PRO A 445 14.20 25.43 -18.16
C PRO A 445 12.98 25.92 -18.96
N LEU A 446 12.15 24.97 -19.38
CA LEU A 446 10.94 25.23 -20.16
C LEU A 446 9.94 26.09 -19.37
N THR A 447 9.37 27.06 -20.03
CA THR A 447 8.27 27.85 -19.46
C THR A 447 6.94 27.08 -19.58
N ASP A 448 5.99 27.37 -18.68
CA ASP A 448 4.65 26.75 -18.73
C ASP A 448 3.98 26.96 -20.11
N GLU A 449 4.31 28.04 -20.84
CA GLU A 449 3.85 28.29 -22.17
C GLU A 449 4.51 27.39 -23.24
N GLN A 450 5.81 27.13 -23.12
CA GLN A 450 6.52 26.21 -24.01
C GLN A 450 6.03 24.76 -23.79
N ILE A 451 5.85 24.35 -22.54
CA ILE A 451 5.27 23.04 -22.21
C ILE A 451 3.86 22.92 -22.83
N THR A 452 3.04 23.99 -22.76
CA THR A 452 1.72 24.02 -23.39
C THR A 452 1.82 23.82 -24.90
N LYS A 453 2.78 24.47 -25.57
CA LYS A 453 2.99 24.31 -27.02
C LYS A 453 3.39 22.88 -27.39
N HIS A 454 4.34 22.28 -26.67
CA HIS A 454 4.74 20.89 -26.89
C HIS A 454 3.57 19.90 -26.72
N LEU A 455 2.76 20.09 -25.67
CA LEU A 455 1.59 19.23 -25.45
C LEU A 455 0.52 19.43 -26.55
N ASN A 456 0.32 20.67 -27.01
CA ASN A 456 -0.62 20.94 -28.10
C ASN A 456 -0.12 20.40 -29.46
N GLU A 457 1.21 20.39 -29.70
CA GLU A 457 1.83 19.76 -30.88
C GLU A 457 1.65 18.23 -30.83
N GLU A 458 1.70 17.63 -29.65
CA GLU A 458 1.35 16.22 -29.43
C GLU A 458 -0.18 15.97 -29.50
N GLY A 459 -0.99 17.03 -29.68
CA GLY A 459 -2.43 16.97 -29.82
C GLY A 459 -3.21 17.02 -28.51
N ILE A 460 -2.56 17.21 -27.37
CA ILE A 460 -3.23 17.35 -26.06
C ILE A 460 -3.63 18.80 -25.85
N MET A 461 -4.93 19.10 -25.96
CA MET A 461 -5.44 20.47 -25.85
C MET A 461 -5.48 20.92 -24.38
N VAL A 462 -4.44 21.60 -23.96
CA VAL A 462 -4.32 22.16 -22.60
C VAL A 462 -4.02 23.65 -22.65
N THR A 463 -4.44 24.39 -21.63
CA THR A 463 -4.12 25.80 -21.46
C THR A 463 -2.90 25.98 -20.56
N ARG A 464 -2.21 27.13 -20.68
CA ARG A 464 -1.10 27.48 -19.79
C ARG A 464 -1.49 27.41 -18.31
N ARG A 465 -2.71 27.84 -17.95
CA ARG A 465 -3.21 27.77 -16.56
C ARG A 465 -3.33 26.34 -16.08
N THR A 466 -3.79 25.45 -16.95
CA THR A 466 -3.92 24.02 -16.66
C THR A 466 -2.55 23.37 -16.42
N VAL A 467 -1.55 23.70 -17.27
CA VAL A 467 -0.17 23.21 -17.11
C VAL A 467 0.44 23.72 -15.79
N ALA A 468 0.23 25.00 -15.46
CA ALA A 468 0.69 25.56 -14.18
C ALA A 468 0.09 24.81 -12.97
N LYS A 469 -1.24 24.52 -13.03
CA LYS A 469 -1.92 23.73 -12.00
C LYS A 469 -1.34 22.30 -11.91
N TYR A 470 -1.11 21.62 -13.04
CA TYR A 470 -0.51 20.27 -13.05
C TYR A 470 0.88 20.28 -12.45
N ARG A 471 1.69 21.29 -12.74
CA ARG A 471 3.03 21.44 -12.15
C ARG A 471 2.95 21.65 -10.62
N GLU A 472 2.03 22.49 -10.15
CA GLU A 472 1.79 22.72 -8.73
C GLU A 472 1.31 21.45 -8.01
N ASP A 473 0.37 20.71 -8.59
CA ASP A 473 -0.11 19.42 -8.09
C ASP A 473 1.04 18.39 -7.95
N LEU A 474 2.00 18.43 -8.88
CA LEU A 474 3.20 17.60 -8.86
C LEU A 474 4.31 18.13 -7.92
N ARG A 475 4.07 19.26 -7.22
CA ARG A 475 5.04 19.95 -6.36
C ARG A 475 6.33 20.34 -7.09
N ILE A 476 6.26 20.62 -8.39
CA ILE A 476 7.40 21.05 -9.18
C ILE A 476 7.54 22.58 -9.09
N PRO A 477 8.72 23.12 -8.74
CA PRO A 477 8.92 24.56 -8.59
C PRO A 477 8.79 25.33 -9.92
N SER A 478 8.59 26.63 -9.84
CA SER A 478 8.47 27.51 -10.99
C SER A 478 9.76 27.56 -11.84
N THR A 479 9.65 27.97 -13.12
CA THR A 479 10.78 28.10 -14.05
C THR A 479 11.93 28.94 -13.48
N HIS A 480 11.63 30.01 -12.71
CA HIS A 480 12.65 30.84 -12.09
C HIS A 480 13.45 30.09 -11.01
N GLN A 481 12.82 29.23 -10.26
CA GLN A 481 13.46 28.43 -9.20
C GLN A 481 14.21 27.23 -9.77
N ARG A 482 13.75 26.67 -10.90
CA ARG A 482 14.44 25.56 -11.58
C ARG A 482 15.68 26.02 -12.33
N ARG A 483 15.75 27.29 -12.73
CA ARG A 483 16.84 27.83 -13.54
C ARG A 483 18.14 27.89 -12.77
N VAL A 484 19.12 27.09 -13.15
CA VAL A 484 20.48 27.16 -12.64
C VAL A 484 21.24 28.23 -13.42
N LYS A 485 21.56 29.37 -12.79
CA LYS A 485 22.39 30.43 -13.39
C LYS A 485 23.86 30.02 -13.39
N ILE A 486 24.26 29.15 -14.30
CA ILE A 486 25.66 28.89 -14.62
C ILE A 486 26.03 29.84 -15.74
N LYS A 487 26.68 30.96 -15.45
CA LYS A 487 27.36 31.72 -16.51
C LYS A 487 28.60 30.92 -16.86
N ASN A 488 28.62 30.32 -18.05
CA ASN A 488 29.83 29.77 -18.63
C ASN A 488 30.88 30.88 -18.72
N SER A 489 31.86 30.82 -17.87
CA SER A 489 33.12 31.53 -18.02
C SER A 489 34.08 30.71 -18.89
N GLU A 490 33.61 30.26 -20.06
CA GLU A 490 34.44 29.74 -21.13
C GLU A 490 34.58 30.80 -22.24
N GLN A 491 35.35 31.82 -21.95
CA GLN A 491 36.13 32.58 -22.92
C GLN A 491 37.39 33.05 -22.17
N LEU A 492 38.19 32.13 -21.70
CA LEU A 492 39.62 32.40 -21.49
C LEU A 492 40.30 32.12 -22.82
N SER A 493 40.55 33.19 -23.55
CA SER A 493 41.48 33.25 -24.69
C SER A 493 42.77 32.52 -24.37
N PRO A 494 43.38 31.78 -25.33
CA PRO A 494 44.66 31.13 -25.14
C PRO A 494 45.73 32.21 -24.89
N PRO A 495 46.76 31.94 -24.04
CA PRO A 495 47.85 32.89 -23.86
C PRO A 495 48.61 32.99 -25.18
N ASN A 496 48.62 34.20 -25.71
CA ASN A 496 49.56 34.54 -26.79
C ASN A 496 50.99 34.30 -26.30
N LYS A 497 51.77 33.71 -27.19
CA LYS A 497 53.19 33.40 -27.09
C LYS A 497 54.06 34.60 -26.69
#